data_50b4d416905388766a1a4b9094d15ccc
#
_entry.id   50b4d416905388766a1a4b9094d15ccc
#
_cell.length_a   1.000
_cell.length_b   1.000
_cell.length_c   1.000
_cell.angle_alpha   90.00
_cell.angle_beta   90.00
_cell.angle_gamma   90.00
#
_symmetry.space_group_name_H-M   'P 1'
#
loop_
_entity.id
_entity.type
_entity.pdbx_description
1 polymer ?
#
loop_
_entity_poly.entity_id
_entity_poly.type
_entity_poly.pdbx_seq_one_letter_code
_entity_poly.pdbx_strand_id
1 'polypeptide(L)'
;MTRPYKSAIKSELQKEIDIEIGKRLRQARASRKIQKLLYDKAGNIIDTIQVNKPCTQTQLAKVLDCSFQQIQKFEHGKNTLSLYKTFQVCCFFNMEIEQFTNIYQLRLYPSFNTELKNLYTKLVGQYEPPINSSKDRDCSLSSEL
;
A
#
# COMPACT_ATOMS: atom_id res chain seq x y z
N MET A 1 14.46 9.07 -34.66
CA MET A 1 13.99 7.76 -34.22
C MET A 1 13.91 7.72 -32.71
N THR A 2 12.72 7.70 -32.16
CA THR A 2 12.51 7.44 -30.73
C THR A 2 12.78 5.97 -30.45
N ARG A 3 13.73 5.66 -29.59
CA ARG A 3 13.95 4.28 -29.12
C ARG A 3 12.67 3.83 -28.42
N PRO A 4 12.14 2.62 -28.69
CA PRO A 4 11.00 2.12 -27.94
C PRO A 4 11.36 2.09 -26.45
N TYR A 5 10.51 2.68 -25.62
CA TYR A 5 10.63 2.61 -24.17
C TYR A 5 10.64 1.14 -23.76
N LYS A 6 11.79 0.63 -23.38
CA LYS A 6 11.87 -0.67 -22.73
C LYS A 6 11.30 -0.46 -21.32
N SER A 7 10.14 -1.02 -21.06
CA SER A 7 9.63 -1.08 -19.70
C SER A 7 10.72 -1.62 -18.79
N ALA A 8 11.09 -0.86 -17.78
CA ALA A 8 12.10 -1.30 -16.83
C ALA A 8 11.66 -2.64 -16.21
N ILE A 9 12.56 -3.62 -16.22
CA ILE A 9 12.33 -4.90 -15.55
C ILE A 9 12.22 -4.59 -14.05
N LYS A 10 11.11 -4.98 -13.44
CA LYS A 10 10.93 -4.84 -11.99
C LYS A 10 12.02 -5.58 -11.25
N SER A 11 12.63 -4.96 -10.24
CA SER A 11 13.53 -5.63 -9.31
C SER A 11 12.79 -6.72 -8.54
N GLU A 12 13.52 -7.72 -8.04
CA GLU A 12 12.92 -8.78 -7.22
C GLU A 12 12.28 -8.19 -5.95
N LEU A 13 12.91 -7.18 -5.34
CA LEU A 13 12.33 -6.47 -4.19
C LEU A 13 11.00 -5.81 -4.53
N GLN A 14 10.89 -5.15 -5.67
CA GLN A 14 9.62 -4.54 -6.09
C GLN A 14 8.53 -5.59 -6.28
N LYS A 15 8.86 -6.75 -6.85
CA LYS A 15 7.91 -7.85 -6.99
C LYS A 15 7.43 -8.37 -5.64
N GLU A 16 8.34 -8.54 -4.68
CA GLU A 16 8.00 -8.96 -3.31
C GLU A 16 7.07 -7.95 -2.63
N ILE A 17 7.35 -6.65 -2.76
CA ILE A 17 6.50 -5.58 -2.22
C ILE A 17 5.11 -5.63 -2.88
N ASP A 18 5.03 -5.75 -4.18
CA ASP A 18 3.76 -5.82 -4.91
C ASP A 18 2.92 -7.03 -4.45
N ILE A 19 3.55 -8.18 -4.21
CA ILE A 19 2.89 -9.38 -3.70
C ILE A 19 2.34 -9.14 -2.29
N GLU A 20 3.13 -8.56 -1.41
CA GLU A 20 2.70 -8.29 -0.02
C GLU A 20 1.60 -7.24 0.05
N ILE A 21 1.69 -6.17 -0.74
CA ILE A 21 0.64 -5.16 -0.85
C ILE A 21 -0.65 -5.79 -1.41
N GLY A 22 -0.52 -6.66 -2.41
CA GLY A 22 -1.65 -7.41 -2.97
C GLY A 22 -2.36 -8.29 -1.95
N LYS A 23 -1.61 -8.99 -1.10
CA LYS A 23 -2.17 -9.78 0.02
C LYS A 23 -2.94 -8.90 1.00
N ARG A 24 -2.41 -7.74 1.35
CA ARG A 24 -3.07 -6.79 2.25
C ARG A 24 -4.34 -6.22 1.66
N LEU A 25 -4.33 -5.91 0.36
CA LEU A 25 -5.52 -5.47 -0.36
C LEU A 25 -6.62 -6.53 -0.29
N ARG A 26 -6.28 -7.78 -0.53
CA ARG A 26 -7.20 -8.92 -0.44
C ARG A 26 -7.73 -9.11 0.99
N GLN A 27 -6.87 -9.01 2.00
CA GLN A 27 -7.27 -9.09 3.40
C GLN A 27 -8.21 -7.96 3.80
N ALA A 28 -7.92 -6.72 3.40
CA ALA A 28 -8.77 -5.56 3.67
C ALA A 28 -10.15 -5.75 3.04
N ARG A 29 -10.19 -6.19 1.78
CA ARG A 29 -11.42 -6.47 1.06
C ARG A 29 -12.25 -7.58 1.73
N ALA A 30 -11.62 -8.65 2.18
CA ALA A 30 -12.29 -9.81 2.77
C ALA A 30 -12.76 -9.57 4.21
N SER A 31 -12.02 -8.77 5.00
CA SER A 31 -12.23 -8.62 6.43
C SER A 31 -12.96 -7.34 6.83
N ARG A 32 -12.88 -6.29 6.03
CA ARG A 32 -13.46 -5.01 6.38
C ARG A 32 -14.88 -4.85 5.85
N LYS A 33 -15.73 -4.28 6.72
CA LYS A 33 -17.11 -4.01 6.39
C LYS A 33 -17.20 -2.72 5.57
N ILE A 34 -17.97 -2.75 4.50
CA ILE A 34 -18.27 -1.57 3.70
C ILE A 34 -19.38 -0.76 4.35
N GLN A 35 -19.25 0.55 4.34
CA GLN A 35 -20.34 1.46 4.64
C GLN A 35 -21.10 1.77 3.36
N LYS A 36 -22.39 1.47 3.36
CA LYS A 36 -23.28 1.88 2.29
C LYS A 36 -23.88 3.24 2.63
N LEU A 37 -23.61 4.22 1.80
CA LEU A 37 -24.21 5.54 1.93
C LEU A 37 -25.65 5.50 1.40
N LEU A 38 -26.58 6.00 2.18
CA LEU A 38 -27.96 6.20 1.77
C LEU A 38 -28.14 7.66 1.35
N TYR A 39 -28.76 7.84 0.20
CA TYR A 39 -29.03 9.16 -0.36
C TYR A 39 -30.53 9.46 -0.36
N ASP A 40 -30.88 10.71 -0.16
CA ASP A 40 -32.25 11.20 -0.41
C ASP A 40 -32.50 11.39 -1.91
N LYS A 41 -33.72 11.80 -2.26
CA LYS A 41 -34.10 12.06 -3.66
C LYS A 41 -33.32 13.21 -4.30
N ALA A 42 -32.72 14.09 -3.50
CA ALA A 42 -31.90 15.20 -3.96
C ALA A 42 -30.41 14.85 -4.08
N GLY A 43 -30.00 13.63 -3.70
CA GLY A 43 -28.62 13.17 -3.75
C GLY A 43 -27.80 13.52 -2.51
N ASN A 44 -28.41 13.97 -1.41
CA ASN A 44 -27.70 14.22 -0.16
C ASN A 44 -27.57 12.94 0.66
N ILE A 45 -26.45 12.77 1.34
CA ILE A 45 -26.23 11.64 2.25
C ILE A 45 -27.10 11.85 3.51
N ILE A 46 -28.02 10.92 3.75
CA ILE A 46 -28.91 10.94 4.92
C ILE A 46 -28.54 9.94 6.00
N ASP A 47 -27.85 8.85 5.63
CA ASP A 47 -27.45 7.83 6.59
C ASP A 47 -26.34 6.94 6.02
N THR A 48 -25.69 6.18 6.91
CA THR A 48 -24.70 5.16 6.56
C THR A 48 -25.09 3.82 7.17
N ILE A 49 -25.20 2.80 6.36
CA ILE A 49 -25.45 1.43 6.82
C ILE A 49 -24.19 0.60 6.69
N GLN A 50 -23.79 -0.08 7.77
CA GLN A 50 -22.75 -1.10 7.70
C GLN A 50 -23.30 -2.35 7.02
N VAL A 51 -22.70 -2.72 5.91
CA VAL A 51 -23.02 -3.96 5.23
C VAL A 51 -22.14 -5.07 5.79
N ASN A 52 -22.75 -6.08 6.43
CA ASN A 52 -22.06 -7.23 7.04
C ASN A 52 -21.56 -8.24 5.99
N LYS A 53 -21.15 -7.79 4.83
CA LYS A 53 -20.60 -8.64 3.76
C LYS A 53 -19.23 -8.13 3.35
N PRO A 54 -18.28 -9.03 3.05
CA PRO A 54 -17.01 -8.63 2.50
C PRO A 54 -17.21 -7.92 1.15
N CYS A 55 -16.32 -6.97 0.84
CA CYS A 55 -16.30 -6.30 -0.43
C CYS A 55 -15.89 -7.27 -1.54
N THR A 56 -16.63 -7.31 -2.64
CA THR A 56 -16.25 -8.09 -3.81
C THR A 56 -15.18 -7.38 -4.62
N GLN A 57 -14.44 -8.12 -5.44
CA GLN A 57 -13.47 -7.53 -6.38
C GLN A 57 -14.14 -6.56 -7.35
N THR A 58 -15.37 -6.86 -7.78
CA THR A 58 -16.14 -5.98 -8.68
C THR A 58 -16.51 -4.67 -7.99
N GLN A 59 -16.89 -4.71 -6.72
CA GLN A 59 -17.19 -3.50 -5.95
C GLN A 59 -15.92 -2.64 -5.76
N LEU A 60 -14.81 -3.27 -5.42
CA LEU A 60 -13.53 -2.57 -5.29
C LEU A 60 -13.07 -1.96 -6.62
N ALA A 61 -13.28 -2.65 -7.73
CA ALA A 61 -12.97 -2.15 -9.07
C ALA A 61 -13.72 -0.84 -9.37
N LYS A 62 -14.99 -0.74 -8.98
CA LYS A 62 -15.76 0.50 -9.12
C LYS A 62 -15.20 1.63 -8.27
N VAL A 63 -14.78 1.35 -7.04
CA VAL A 63 -14.19 2.35 -6.14
C VAL A 63 -12.87 2.88 -6.70
N LEU A 64 -12.04 2.01 -7.25
CA LEU A 64 -10.74 2.35 -7.80
C LEU A 64 -10.77 2.80 -9.27
N ASP A 65 -11.97 2.89 -9.86
CA ASP A 65 -12.17 3.24 -11.26
C ASP A 65 -11.27 2.42 -12.20
N CYS A 66 -11.34 1.12 -12.06
CA CYS A 66 -10.58 0.18 -12.87
C CYS A 66 -11.38 -1.10 -13.16
N SER A 67 -10.82 -1.97 -13.99
CA SER A 67 -11.46 -3.23 -14.32
C SER A 67 -11.31 -4.27 -13.21
N PHE A 68 -12.21 -5.25 -13.19
CA PHE A 68 -12.12 -6.43 -12.32
C PHE A 68 -10.78 -7.17 -12.50
N GLN A 69 -10.31 -7.32 -13.74
CA GLN A 69 -9.04 -7.94 -14.06
C GLN A 69 -7.86 -7.17 -13.43
N GLN A 70 -7.97 -5.85 -13.36
CA GLN A 70 -6.95 -5.00 -12.73
C GLN A 70 -6.87 -5.28 -11.22
N ILE A 71 -8.02 -5.42 -10.54
CA ILE A 71 -8.05 -5.80 -9.13
C ILE A 71 -7.39 -7.16 -8.92
N GLN A 72 -7.67 -8.14 -9.75
CA GLN A 72 -7.02 -9.45 -9.67
C GLN A 72 -5.50 -9.33 -9.80
N LYS A 73 -5.02 -8.52 -10.73
CA LYS A 73 -3.58 -8.28 -10.92
C LYS A 73 -2.94 -7.61 -9.71
N PHE A 74 -3.61 -6.64 -9.08
CA PHE A 74 -3.14 -6.02 -7.84
C PHE A 74 -3.08 -7.04 -6.69
N GLU A 75 -4.11 -7.82 -6.50
CA GLU A 75 -4.17 -8.82 -5.43
C GLU A 75 -3.14 -9.95 -5.59
N HIS A 76 -2.74 -10.26 -6.81
CA HIS A 76 -1.68 -11.25 -7.10
C HIS A 76 -0.28 -10.64 -7.20
N GLY A 77 -0.14 -9.34 -7.00
CA GLY A 77 1.15 -8.66 -7.08
C GLY A 77 1.73 -8.56 -8.50
N LYS A 78 0.93 -8.75 -9.52
CA LYS A 78 1.36 -8.61 -10.93
C LYS A 78 1.53 -7.16 -11.34
N ASN A 79 0.70 -6.27 -10.80
CA ASN A 79 0.75 -4.84 -11.02
C ASN A 79 0.98 -4.11 -9.71
N THR A 80 1.71 -3.00 -9.80
CA THR A 80 1.94 -2.11 -8.65
C THR A 80 0.73 -1.24 -8.40
N LEU A 81 0.24 -1.23 -7.17
CA LEU A 81 -0.80 -0.32 -6.74
C LEU A 81 -0.21 1.08 -6.58
N SER A 82 -0.75 2.07 -7.31
CA SER A 82 -0.28 3.45 -7.21
C SER A 82 -0.57 4.04 -5.81
N LEU A 83 0.18 5.05 -5.42
CA LEU A 83 -0.04 5.75 -4.15
C LEU A 83 -1.47 6.34 -4.08
N TYR A 84 -1.95 6.91 -5.18
CA TYR A 84 -3.31 7.44 -5.26
C TYR A 84 -4.37 6.36 -4.99
N LYS A 85 -4.25 5.20 -5.64
CA LYS A 85 -5.14 4.06 -5.40
C LYS A 85 -5.01 3.49 -3.99
N THR A 86 -3.82 3.50 -3.43
CA THR A 86 -3.60 3.11 -2.03
C THR A 86 -4.37 4.02 -1.08
N PHE A 87 -4.33 5.33 -1.27
CA PHE A 87 -5.15 6.26 -0.49
C PHE A 87 -6.65 6.02 -0.66
N GLN A 88 -7.11 5.75 -1.88
CA GLN A 88 -8.52 5.42 -2.12
C GLN A 88 -8.96 4.17 -1.35
N VAL A 89 -8.13 3.13 -1.34
CA VAL A 89 -8.37 1.90 -0.56
C VAL A 89 -8.45 2.19 0.94
N CYS A 90 -7.50 2.97 1.46
CA CYS A 90 -7.48 3.33 2.88
C CYS A 90 -8.71 4.13 3.28
N CYS A 91 -9.12 5.10 2.48
CA CYS A 91 -10.34 5.87 2.72
C CYS A 91 -11.59 4.97 2.65
N PHE A 92 -11.68 4.13 1.64
CA PHE A 92 -12.85 3.26 1.44
C PHE A 92 -13.03 2.25 2.58
N PHE A 93 -11.97 1.65 3.06
CA PHE A 93 -12.01 0.68 4.15
C PHE A 93 -11.82 1.31 5.54
N ASN A 94 -11.73 2.64 5.62
CA ASN A 94 -11.48 3.37 6.87
C ASN A 94 -10.28 2.79 7.65
N MET A 95 -9.15 2.70 7.00
CA MET A 95 -7.90 2.21 7.57
C MET A 95 -6.79 3.24 7.42
N GLU A 96 -5.87 3.26 8.35
CA GLU A 96 -4.70 4.12 8.27
C GLU A 96 -3.71 3.59 7.23
N ILE A 97 -3.06 4.50 6.52
CA ILE A 97 -2.09 4.12 5.48
C ILE A 97 -0.93 3.30 6.04
N GLU A 98 -0.53 3.54 7.27
CA GLU A 98 0.52 2.77 7.95
C GLU A 98 0.16 1.29 8.09
N GLN A 99 -1.10 0.98 8.39
CA GLN A 99 -1.57 -0.39 8.46
C GLN A 99 -1.44 -1.12 7.12
N PHE A 100 -1.55 -0.38 6.04
CA PHE A 100 -1.46 -0.92 4.69
C PHE A 100 -0.02 -0.98 4.16
N THR A 101 0.80 0.02 4.48
CA THR A 101 2.13 0.22 3.89
C THR A 101 3.30 0.00 4.84
N ASN A 102 3.07 -0.48 6.07
CA ASN A 102 4.14 -0.65 7.05
C ASN A 102 5.16 -1.70 6.60
N ILE A 103 6.35 -1.23 6.20
CA ILE A 103 7.43 -2.07 5.68
C ILE A 103 8.04 -3.00 6.73
N TYR A 104 7.98 -2.65 8.01
CA TYR A 104 8.41 -3.53 9.09
C TYR A 104 7.51 -4.75 9.23
N GLN A 105 6.20 -4.54 9.13
CA GLN A 105 5.24 -5.64 9.12
C GLN A 105 5.32 -6.46 7.83
N LEU A 106 5.79 -5.88 6.74
CA LEU A 106 6.05 -6.59 5.49
C LEU A 106 7.28 -7.49 5.60
N ARG A 107 8.09 -7.35 6.64
CA ARG A 107 9.36 -8.09 6.82
C ARG A 107 10.36 -7.88 5.68
N LEU A 108 10.19 -6.82 4.91
CA LEU A 108 11.02 -6.50 3.75
C LEU A 108 12.07 -5.42 4.06
N TYR A 109 11.99 -4.82 5.24
CA TYR A 109 12.85 -3.70 5.62
C TYR A 109 14.35 -4.00 5.47
N PRO A 110 14.87 -5.16 5.91
CA PRO A 110 16.30 -5.47 5.74
C PRO A 110 16.71 -5.52 4.26
N SER A 111 15.91 -6.16 3.41
CA SER A 111 16.18 -6.27 1.96
C SER A 111 16.12 -4.90 1.28
N PHE A 112 15.11 -4.10 1.63
CA PHE A 112 14.96 -2.74 1.11
C PHE A 112 16.13 -1.85 1.51
N ASN A 113 16.55 -1.92 2.78
CA ASN A 113 17.69 -1.16 3.28
C ASN A 113 19.00 -1.55 2.59
N THR A 114 19.19 -2.83 2.31
CA THR A 114 20.35 -3.34 1.58
C THR A 114 20.39 -2.83 0.14
N GLU A 115 19.26 -2.87 -0.54
CA GLU A 115 19.15 -2.35 -1.92
C GLU A 115 19.40 -0.85 -1.96
N LEU A 116 18.81 -0.09 -1.03
CA LEU A 116 19.02 1.35 -0.91
C LEU A 116 20.49 1.68 -0.60
N LYS A 117 21.10 0.93 0.32
CA LYS A 117 22.53 1.05 0.64
C LYS A 117 23.40 0.85 -0.60
N ASN A 118 23.14 -0.21 -1.37
CA ASN A 118 23.89 -0.51 -2.58
C ASN A 118 23.73 0.59 -3.63
N LEU A 119 22.53 1.08 -3.81
CA LEU A 119 22.23 2.19 -4.73
C LEU A 119 22.95 3.46 -4.28
N TYR A 120 22.87 3.81 -3.01
CA TYR A 120 23.51 5.00 -2.48
C TYR A 120 25.04 4.93 -2.59
N THR A 121 25.63 3.78 -2.23
CA THR A 121 27.08 3.54 -2.36
C THR A 121 27.53 3.69 -3.82
N LYS A 122 26.74 3.21 -4.76
CA LYS A 122 27.01 3.33 -6.19
C LYS A 122 26.99 4.80 -6.68
N LEU A 123 26.11 5.62 -6.11
CA LEU A 123 25.90 7.01 -6.55
C LEU A 123 26.81 8.01 -5.82
N VAL A 124 27.06 7.83 -4.53
CA VAL A 124 27.73 8.83 -3.68
C VAL A 124 28.90 8.25 -2.85
N GLY A 125 29.15 6.96 -2.87
CA GLY A 125 30.32 6.30 -2.25
C GLY A 125 30.11 5.81 -0.82
N GLN A 126 29.38 6.50 0.07
CA GLN A 126 29.08 6.05 1.41
C GLN A 126 27.59 6.17 1.72
N TYR A 127 27.08 5.22 2.46
CA TYR A 127 25.69 5.20 2.91
C TYR A 127 25.63 5.18 4.44
N GLU A 128 24.92 6.16 4.98
CA GLU A 128 24.55 6.17 6.39
C GLU A 128 23.08 5.76 6.52
N PRO A 129 22.77 4.65 7.22
CA PRO A 129 21.38 4.24 7.36
C PRO A 129 20.59 5.28 8.15
N PRO A 130 19.33 5.53 7.81
CA PRO A 130 18.47 6.40 8.58
C PRO A 130 18.35 5.87 10.02
N ILE A 131 18.34 6.76 11.00
CA ILE A 131 18.07 6.42 12.40
C ILE A 131 16.62 5.96 12.49
N ASN A 132 16.41 4.68 12.69
CA ASN A 132 15.12 4.09 12.42
C ASN A 132 14.69 3.00 13.39
N SER A 133 15.23 2.99 14.58
CA SER A 133 14.75 2.06 15.59
C SER A 133 13.97 2.78 16.67
N SER A 134 12.85 2.20 17.06
CA SER A 134 12.13 2.58 18.28
C SER A 134 13.05 2.57 19.51
N LYS A 135 14.08 1.72 19.51
CA LYS A 135 15.11 1.65 20.56
C LYS A 135 15.95 2.93 20.62
N ASP A 136 16.31 3.52 19.49
CA ASP A 136 17.11 4.75 19.48
C ASP A 136 16.29 5.96 19.93
N ARG A 137 14.99 5.96 19.72
CA ARG A 137 14.09 6.99 20.25
C ARG A 137 13.93 6.89 21.77
N ASP A 138 13.80 5.67 22.28
CA ASP A 138 13.66 5.44 23.72
C ASP A 138 14.96 5.78 24.46
N CYS A 139 16.13 5.50 23.87
CA CYS A 139 17.42 5.87 24.44
C CYS A 139 17.64 7.40 24.47
N SER A 140 17.15 8.15 23.48
CA SER A 140 17.28 9.61 23.46
C SER A 140 16.36 10.31 24.49
N LEU A 141 15.18 9.74 24.77
CA LEU A 141 14.23 10.24 25.77
C LEU A 141 14.69 9.98 27.21
N SER A 142 15.43 8.88 27.44
CA SER A 142 15.95 8.55 28.77
C SER A 142 17.17 9.37 29.18
N SER A 143 17.84 10.04 28.27
CA SER A 143 19.01 10.89 28.55
C SER A 143 18.66 12.33 28.94
N GLU A 144 17.41 12.76 28.77
CA GLU A 144 16.91 14.10 29.15
C GLU A 144 16.26 14.15 30.54
N LEU A 145 16.17 13.03 31.21
CA LEU A 145 15.70 12.91 32.59
C LEU A 145 16.89 12.75 33.56
#